data_b60d2ca87032034e1327a5a446c6c305
#
_entry.id   b60d2ca87032034e1327a5a446c6c305
#
_cell.length_a   1.000
_cell.length_b   1.000
_cell.length_c   1.000
_cell.angle_alpha   90.00
_cell.angle_beta   90.00
_cell.angle_gamma   90.00
#
_symmetry.space_group_name_H-M   'P 1'
#
loop_
_entity.id
_entity.type
_entity.pdbx_description
1 polymer ?
#
loop_
_entity_poly.entity_id
_entity_poly.type
_entity_poly.pdbx_seq_one_letter_code
_entity_poly.pdbx_strand_id
1 'polypeptide(L)'
;MHGILLITDEDLRNKIATALAVAWIATDMDGYLAFLDSLLASEGLSSETMNRFSVALMRSFETTAGKIPLKGKIRYVPEVIVDYLIANDLGATEAWAREFLVGLDLETALAKLAPAIVEESPELALAIFGSIKSVLRRLTAASEMGTALAKRDPASALEWANSIGAHSERTMAMASVASVISGVDPARAASSLKSFLEKIQDEYTQRRENDRQQAGVKAADEFQTAELYEEYLETNGNVLMQPDTPEADYLLKASEQIGFQLAKTDPHAALAWAESLAVQIAQAHAISGALSGWSTTAPRQAVDHYMQHYGYDTAMPLYLFENWASQDPNTAAAAIHDLQNAGQKSAAILGVTNGWLESENNLDGLIEWVAQLPAGTDQDKANLAIIAQTSDANPSTAWELVLQISDPSSRRRAANDVFALLAIANPTPARSALEAYQAPAEEIEALRRILAVVESPR
;
A
#
# COMPACT_ATOMS: atom_id res chain seq x y z
N MET A 1 8.11 -19.23 -34.96
CA MET A 1 7.64 -17.85 -35.27
C MET A 1 7.94 -17.40 -36.69
N HIS A 2 9.14 -17.57 -37.26
CA HIS A 2 9.44 -17.21 -38.67
C HIS A 2 8.42 -17.76 -39.68
N GLY A 3 7.89 -18.98 -39.48
CA GLY A 3 6.87 -19.56 -40.34
C GLY A 3 5.50 -18.81 -40.36
N ILE A 4 5.19 -18.00 -39.33
CA ILE A 4 3.93 -17.23 -39.28
C ILE A 4 3.97 -16.08 -40.27
N LEU A 5 5.15 -15.48 -40.49
CA LEU A 5 5.35 -14.40 -41.44
C LEU A 5 5.12 -14.81 -42.90
N LEU A 6 5.15 -16.12 -43.18
CA LEU A 6 4.92 -16.70 -44.47
C LEU A 6 3.41 -16.93 -44.81
N ILE A 7 2.54 -16.72 -43.79
CA ILE A 7 1.10 -16.86 -43.99
C ILE A 7 0.59 -15.59 -44.64
N THR A 8 0.05 -15.73 -45.87
CA THR A 8 -0.45 -14.61 -46.67
C THR A 8 -1.83 -14.15 -46.23
N ASP A 9 -2.63 -15.03 -45.63
CA ASP A 9 -3.94 -14.67 -45.04
C ASP A 9 -3.71 -13.92 -43.69
N GLU A 10 -4.07 -12.66 -43.67
CA GLU A 10 -3.84 -11.77 -42.57
C GLU A 10 -4.64 -12.17 -41.30
N ASP A 11 -5.88 -12.59 -41.46
CA ASP A 11 -6.74 -13.01 -40.34
C ASP A 11 -6.25 -14.31 -39.71
N LEU A 12 -5.85 -15.27 -40.53
CA LEU A 12 -5.31 -16.55 -40.10
C LEU A 12 -3.95 -16.35 -39.41
N ARG A 13 -3.09 -15.51 -39.99
CA ARG A 13 -1.80 -15.13 -39.43
C ARG A 13 -1.95 -14.51 -38.05
N ASN A 14 -2.87 -13.57 -37.89
CA ASN A 14 -3.14 -12.89 -36.62
C ASN A 14 -3.66 -13.85 -35.55
N LYS A 15 -4.57 -14.76 -35.90
CA LYS A 15 -5.09 -15.79 -34.98
C LYS A 15 -4.01 -16.76 -34.51
N ILE A 16 -3.16 -17.22 -35.41
CA ILE A 16 -2.06 -18.14 -35.08
C ILE A 16 -0.97 -17.42 -34.24
N ALA A 17 -0.62 -16.19 -34.62
CA ALA A 17 0.35 -15.38 -33.86
C ALA A 17 -0.14 -15.15 -32.42
N THR A 18 -1.42 -14.85 -32.26
CA THR A 18 -2.06 -14.69 -30.97
C THR A 18 -1.99 -15.94 -30.12
N ALA A 19 -2.44 -17.07 -30.66
CA ALA A 19 -2.48 -18.34 -29.93
C ALA A 19 -1.08 -18.76 -29.46
N LEU A 20 -0.07 -18.56 -30.31
CA LEU A 20 1.32 -18.87 -29.99
C LEU A 20 1.93 -17.91 -28.96
N ALA A 21 1.62 -16.62 -29.05
CA ALA A 21 2.07 -15.64 -28.07
C ALA A 21 1.48 -15.95 -26.68
N VAL A 22 0.18 -16.21 -26.60
CA VAL A 22 -0.48 -16.60 -25.34
C VAL A 22 0.15 -17.85 -24.74
N ALA A 23 0.35 -18.89 -25.54
CA ALA A 23 0.96 -20.13 -25.09
C ALA A 23 2.42 -19.93 -24.64
N TRP A 24 3.18 -19.10 -25.37
CA TRP A 24 4.58 -18.82 -25.05
C TRP A 24 4.73 -17.97 -23.80
N ILE A 25 3.96 -16.89 -23.67
CA ILE A 25 3.94 -16.04 -22.46
C ILE A 25 3.59 -16.86 -21.21
N ALA A 26 2.63 -17.78 -21.31
CA ALA A 26 2.21 -18.63 -20.21
C ALA A 26 3.30 -19.64 -19.77
N THR A 27 4.22 -20.01 -20.66
CA THR A 27 5.24 -21.04 -20.41
C THR A 27 6.65 -20.49 -20.23
N ASP A 28 6.99 -19.41 -20.94
CA ASP A 28 8.33 -18.81 -20.97
C ASP A 28 8.25 -17.32 -21.35
N MET A 29 8.01 -16.49 -20.36
CA MET A 29 7.88 -15.03 -20.52
C MET A 29 9.22 -14.42 -20.98
N ASP A 30 10.33 -14.82 -20.37
CA ASP A 30 11.63 -14.24 -20.67
C ASP A 30 12.06 -14.57 -22.12
N GLY A 31 11.80 -15.79 -22.57
CA GLY A 31 12.02 -16.18 -23.97
C GLY A 31 11.12 -15.42 -24.95
N TYR A 32 9.89 -15.12 -24.57
CA TYR A 32 8.99 -14.31 -25.40
C TYR A 32 9.47 -12.85 -25.50
N LEU A 33 9.90 -12.25 -24.40
CA LEU A 33 10.45 -10.90 -24.37
C LEU A 33 11.76 -10.78 -25.14
N ALA A 34 12.66 -11.77 -25.00
CA ALA A 34 13.89 -11.85 -25.80
C ALA A 34 13.61 -12.01 -27.31
N PHE A 35 12.51 -12.70 -27.66
CA PHE A 35 12.06 -12.79 -29.05
C PHE A 35 11.55 -11.45 -29.58
N LEU A 36 10.78 -10.68 -28.80
CA LEU A 36 10.36 -9.32 -29.18
C LEU A 36 11.57 -8.41 -29.39
N ASP A 37 12.56 -8.48 -28.52
CA ASP A 37 13.82 -7.75 -28.62
C ASP A 37 14.59 -8.11 -29.92
N SER A 38 14.66 -9.39 -30.23
CA SER A 38 15.27 -9.86 -31.48
C SER A 38 14.52 -9.42 -32.74
N LEU A 39 13.20 -9.26 -32.65
CA LEU A 39 12.39 -8.69 -33.73
C LEU A 39 12.64 -7.20 -33.93
N LEU A 40 12.76 -6.45 -32.82
CA LEU A 40 13.09 -5.03 -32.83
C LEU A 40 14.49 -4.76 -33.39
N ALA A 41 15.45 -5.66 -33.09
CA ALA A 41 16.83 -5.57 -33.57
C ALA A 41 17.01 -6.05 -35.02
N SER A 42 16.03 -6.74 -35.62
CA SER A 42 16.16 -7.27 -36.95
C SER A 42 15.89 -6.23 -38.04
N GLU A 43 16.91 -5.76 -38.74
CA GLU A 43 16.85 -4.81 -39.87
C GLU A 43 16.00 -5.29 -41.09
N GLY A 44 15.35 -6.44 -41.00
CA GLY A 44 14.67 -7.10 -42.12
C GLY A 44 13.13 -6.97 -42.15
N LEU A 45 12.51 -6.41 -41.12
CA LEU A 45 11.06 -6.22 -41.09
C LEU A 45 10.74 -4.74 -41.27
N SER A 46 9.80 -4.43 -42.19
CA SER A 46 9.33 -3.03 -42.31
C SER A 46 8.65 -2.60 -41.01
N SER A 47 8.81 -1.32 -40.63
CA SER A 47 8.14 -0.72 -39.47
C SER A 47 6.63 -1.00 -39.46
N GLU A 48 6.03 -1.08 -40.65
CA GLU A 48 4.61 -1.38 -40.83
C GLU A 48 4.25 -2.83 -40.47
N THR A 49 5.12 -3.80 -40.79
CA THR A 49 4.91 -5.21 -40.45
C THR A 49 5.10 -5.45 -38.95
N MET A 50 6.10 -4.78 -38.36
CA MET A 50 6.33 -4.80 -36.92
C MET A 50 5.15 -4.16 -36.14
N ASN A 51 4.67 -3.00 -36.64
CA ASN A 51 3.50 -2.32 -36.07
C ASN A 51 2.26 -3.23 -36.10
N ARG A 52 1.96 -3.82 -37.24
CA ARG A 52 0.83 -4.75 -37.41
C ARG A 52 0.98 -5.99 -36.53
N PHE A 53 2.17 -6.52 -36.37
CA PHE A 53 2.45 -7.69 -35.53
C PHE A 53 2.31 -7.35 -34.04
N SER A 54 2.89 -6.25 -33.60
CA SER A 54 2.80 -5.78 -32.20
C SER A 54 1.38 -5.33 -31.81
N VAL A 55 0.70 -4.57 -32.68
CA VAL A 55 -0.68 -4.10 -32.46
C VAL A 55 -1.69 -5.24 -32.60
N ALA A 56 -1.52 -6.17 -33.53
CA ALA A 56 -2.38 -7.35 -33.65
C ALA A 56 -2.19 -8.30 -32.45
N LEU A 57 -0.97 -8.49 -31.98
CA LEU A 57 -0.69 -9.18 -30.75
C LEU A 57 -1.39 -8.48 -29.55
N MET A 58 -1.22 -7.17 -29.39
CA MET A 58 -1.81 -6.42 -28.31
C MET A 58 -3.35 -6.41 -28.33
N ARG A 59 -3.97 -6.15 -29.50
CA ARG A 59 -5.43 -6.17 -29.63
C ARG A 59 -6.05 -7.55 -29.38
N SER A 60 -5.35 -8.61 -29.70
CA SER A 60 -5.86 -9.95 -29.44
C SER A 60 -5.74 -10.37 -27.98
N PHE A 61 -4.82 -9.76 -27.23
CA PHE A 61 -4.80 -9.89 -25.77
C PHE A 61 -5.95 -9.15 -25.07
N GLU A 62 -6.40 -8.01 -25.59
CA GLU A 62 -7.60 -7.31 -25.10
C GLU A 62 -8.87 -8.17 -25.24
N THR A 63 -8.97 -8.97 -26.30
CA THR A 63 -10.15 -9.81 -26.57
C THR A 63 -10.18 -11.15 -25.84
N THR A 64 -9.02 -11.64 -25.33
CA THR A 64 -8.91 -12.97 -24.70
C THR A 64 -8.75 -12.96 -23.19
N ALA A 65 -9.24 -11.96 -22.48
CA ALA A 65 -9.06 -11.75 -21.05
C ALA A 65 -7.79 -11.03 -20.64
N GLY A 66 -7.08 -10.33 -21.52
CA GLY A 66 -6.10 -9.25 -21.33
C GLY A 66 -5.16 -9.22 -20.12
N LYS A 67 -5.19 -10.23 -19.26
CA LYS A 67 -4.52 -10.23 -17.98
C LYS A 67 -3.64 -11.47 -17.84
N ILE A 68 -2.35 -11.26 -17.66
CA ILE A 68 -1.39 -12.35 -17.42
C ILE A 68 -0.97 -12.28 -15.93
N PRO A 69 -1.10 -13.38 -15.18
CA PRO A 69 -0.59 -13.42 -13.82
C PRO A 69 0.94 -13.42 -13.84
N LEU A 70 1.55 -12.34 -13.35
CA LEU A 70 2.99 -12.23 -13.16
C LEU A 70 3.26 -12.03 -11.66
N LYS A 71 3.95 -12.99 -11.04
CA LYS A 71 4.31 -12.94 -9.60
C LYS A 71 3.13 -12.56 -8.70
N GLY A 72 1.96 -13.20 -8.91
CA GLY A 72 0.74 -12.96 -8.11
C GLY A 72 -0.04 -11.69 -8.47
N LYS A 73 0.40 -10.87 -9.44
CA LYS A 73 -0.33 -9.69 -9.94
C LYS A 73 -0.81 -9.92 -11.35
N ILE A 74 -2.03 -9.43 -11.64
CA ILE A 74 -2.58 -9.44 -12.99
C ILE A 74 -2.20 -8.12 -13.67
N ARG A 75 -1.47 -8.19 -14.80
CA ARG A 75 -1.06 -7.03 -15.60
C ARG A 75 -1.59 -7.14 -17.02
N TYR A 76 -1.78 -6.00 -17.66
CA TYR A 76 -2.02 -5.94 -19.11
C TYR A 76 -0.72 -6.14 -19.87
N VAL A 77 -0.79 -6.79 -21.03
CA VAL A 77 0.38 -7.08 -21.88
C VAL A 77 1.17 -5.83 -22.28
N PRO A 78 0.54 -4.71 -22.68
CA PRO A 78 1.26 -3.47 -22.97
C PRO A 78 2.12 -2.99 -21.80
N GLU A 79 1.63 -3.10 -20.58
CA GLU A 79 2.40 -2.71 -19.38
C GLU A 79 3.64 -3.57 -19.18
N VAL A 80 3.56 -4.85 -19.45
CA VAL A 80 4.71 -5.78 -19.35
C VAL A 80 5.79 -5.45 -20.37
N ILE A 81 5.38 -5.14 -21.61
CA ILE A 81 6.32 -4.75 -22.68
C ILE A 81 6.99 -3.43 -22.33
N VAL A 82 6.25 -2.46 -21.85
CA VAL A 82 6.79 -1.16 -21.42
C VAL A 82 7.79 -1.36 -20.28
N ASP A 83 7.45 -2.15 -19.25
CA ASP A 83 8.36 -2.44 -18.13
C ASP A 83 9.65 -3.10 -18.61
N TYR A 84 9.55 -4.02 -19.57
CA TYR A 84 10.72 -4.67 -20.16
C TYR A 84 11.61 -3.69 -20.95
N LEU A 85 11.00 -2.86 -21.80
CA LEU A 85 11.74 -1.87 -22.60
C LEU A 85 12.40 -0.82 -21.69
N ILE A 86 11.72 -0.34 -20.67
CA ILE A 86 12.29 0.57 -19.66
C ILE A 86 13.53 -0.05 -18.99
N ALA A 87 13.48 -1.34 -18.69
CA ALA A 87 14.59 -2.04 -18.04
C ALA A 87 15.80 -2.33 -18.96
N ASN A 88 15.59 -2.42 -20.29
CA ASN A 88 16.63 -2.87 -21.24
C ASN A 88 17.06 -1.80 -22.24
N ASP A 89 16.17 -0.92 -22.67
CA ASP A 89 16.46 0.19 -23.61
C ASP A 89 15.56 1.41 -23.30
N LEU A 90 15.93 2.14 -22.28
CA LEU A 90 15.19 3.30 -21.81
C LEU A 90 15.08 4.39 -22.89
N GLY A 91 16.14 4.61 -23.66
CA GLY A 91 16.20 5.63 -24.70
C GLY A 91 15.27 5.36 -25.89
N ALA A 92 15.12 4.10 -26.29
CA ALA A 92 14.22 3.73 -27.38
C ALA A 92 12.76 3.62 -26.97
N THR A 93 12.48 3.51 -25.66
CA THR A 93 11.13 3.25 -25.15
C THR A 93 10.13 4.36 -25.50
N GLU A 94 10.53 5.64 -25.45
CA GLU A 94 9.65 6.77 -25.80
C GLU A 94 9.24 6.73 -27.26
N ALA A 95 10.21 6.57 -28.15
CA ALA A 95 9.95 6.52 -29.59
C ALA A 95 9.04 5.33 -29.92
N TRP A 96 9.33 4.17 -29.36
CA TRP A 96 8.50 2.98 -29.50
C TRP A 96 7.08 3.19 -29.00
N ALA A 97 6.91 3.73 -27.78
CA ALA A 97 5.59 3.95 -27.22
C ALA A 97 4.75 4.91 -28.07
N ARG A 98 5.34 6.00 -28.56
CA ARG A 98 4.64 6.99 -29.42
C ARG A 98 4.31 6.44 -30.80
N GLU A 99 5.11 5.52 -31.33
CA GLU A 99 4.87 4.89 -32.64
C GLU A 99 3.79 3.82 -32.56
N PHE A 100 3.80 2.97 -31.51
CA PHE A 100 3.00 1.75 -31.47
C PHE A 100 1.81 1.80 -30.52
N LEU A 101 1.77 2.71 -29.55
CA LEU A 101 0.67 2.82 -28.59
C LEU A 101 -0.21 4.03 -28.86
N VAL A 102 -1.49 3.89 -28.55
CA VAL A 102 -2.48 4.98 -28.70
C VAL A 102 -3.40 5.04 -27.47
N GLY A 103 -4.00 6.21 -27.27
CA GLY A 103 -4.98 6.39 -26.19
C GLY A 103 -4.41 6.09 -24.80
N LEU A 104 -5.13 5.28 -24.03
CA LEU A 104 -4.78 5.00 -22.63
C LEU A 104 -3.49 4.20 -22.46
N ASP A 105 -3.15 3.33 -23.42
CA ASP A 105 -1.92 2.53 -23.37
C ASP A 105 -0.69 3.41 -23.54
N LEU A 106 -0.74 4.39 -24.47
CA LEU A 106 0.30 5.40 -24.61
C LEU A 106 0.45 6.21 -23.33
N GLU A 107 -0.64 6.69 -22.75
CA GLU A 107 -0.64 7.46 -21.50
C GLU A 107 -0.04 6.66 -20.34
N THR A 108 -0.33 5.36 -20.29
CA THR A 108 0.26 4.46 -19.26
C THR A 108 1.77 4.28 -19.47
N ALA A 109 2.20 4.08 -20.71
CA ALA A 109 3.62 3.96 -21.04
C ALA A 109 4.40 5.23 -20.69
N LEU A 110 3.88 6.39 -21.07
CA LEU A 110 4.50 7.69 -20.75
C LEU A 110 4.56 7.96 -19.25
N ALA A 111 3.51 7.56 -18.50
CA ALA A 111 3.49 7.72 -17.05
C ALA A 111 4.56 6.85 -16.34
N LYS A 112 4.85 5.68 -16.86
CA LYS A 112 5.93 4.80 -16.37
C LYS A 112 7.32 5.29 -16.81
N LEU A 113 7.43 5.77 -18.03
CA LEU A 113 8.71 6.19 -18.62
C LEU A 113 9.23 7.48 -17.98
N ALA A 114 8.35 8.45 -17.71
CA ALA A 114 8.76 9.74 -17.17
C ALA A 114 9.62 9.63 -15.89
N PRO A 115 9.20 8.90 -14.83
CA PRO A 115 10.02 8.73 -13.64
C PRO A 115 11.27 7.89 -13.89
N ALA A 116 11.23 6.92 -14.80
CA ALA A 116 12.36 6.04 -15.09
C ALA A 116 13.54 6.77 -15.76
N ILE A 117 13.26 7.78 -16.60
CA ILE A 117 14.30 8.51 -17.36
C ILE A 117 14.89 9.69 -16.59
N VAL A 118 14.43 9.99 -15.36
CA VAL A 118 14.88 11.14 -14.55
C VAL A 118 16.40 11.15 -14.35
N GLU A 119 17.01 9.99 -14.11
CA GLU A 119 18.46 9.89 -13.86
C GLU A 119 19.27 10.24 -15.10
N GLU A 120 18.81 9.86 -16.29
CA GLU A 120 19.52 10.08 -17.56
C GLU A 120 19.24 11.47 -18.12
N SER A 121 17.97 11.86 -18.14
CA SER A 121 17.52 13.14 -18.73
C SER A 121 16.30 13.70 -18.00
N PRO A 122 16.49 14.51 -16.94
CA PRO A 122 15.39 15.13 -16.21
C PRO A 122 14.56 16.08 -17.08
N GLU A 123 15.16 16.75 -18.06
CA GLU A 123 14.45 17.63 -18.98
C GLU A 123 13.48 16.86 -19.86
N LEU A 124 13.90 15.69 -20.37
CA LEU A 124 13.03 14.81 -21.15
C LEU A 124 11.94 14.21 -20.26
N ALA A 125 12.27 13.80 -19.04
CA ALA A 125 11.30 13.32 -18.06
C ALA A 125 10.16 14.33 -17.83
N LEU A 126 10.51 15.60 -17.63
CA LEU A 126 9.56 16.69 -17.47
C LEU A 126 8.72 16.93 -18.73
N ALA A 127 9.33 16.85 -19.90
CA ALA A 127 8.61 16.97 -21.18
C ALA A 127 7.61 15.84 -21.40
N ILE A 128 8.00 14.59 -21.08
CA ILE A 128 7.12 13.42 -21.14
C ILE A 128 5.97 13.59 -20.16
N PHE A 129 6.24 13.94 -18.91
CA PHE A 129 5.20 14.20 -17.90
C PHE A 129 4.20 15.25 -18.38
N GLY A 130 4.68 16.36 -18.94
CA GLY A 130 3.83 17.42 -19.49
C GLY A 130 2.95 16.98 -20.67
N SER A 131 3.32 15.91 -21.38
CA SER A 131 2.57 15.38 -22.53
C SER A 131 1.43 14.42 -22.14
N ILE A 132 1.40 13.91 -20.90
CA ILE A 132 0.35 13.01 -20.40
C ILE A 132 -0.95 13.80 -20.24
N LYS A 133 -2.05 13.32 -20.86
CA LYS A 133 -3.35 13.98 -20.83
C LYS A 133 -4.32 13.38 -19.82
N SER A 134 -4.18 12.09 -19.52
CA SER A 134 -5.03 11.39 -18.57
C SER A 134 -4.73 11.88 -17.14
N VAL A 135 -5.72 12.45 -16.48
CA VAL A 135 -5.60 12.94 -15.09
C VAL A 135 -5.12 11.83 -14.15
N LEU A 136 -5.70 10.64 -14.25
CA LEU A 136 -5.34 9.51 -13.39
C LEU A 136 -3.86 9.09 -13.60
N ARG A 137 -3.40 9.04 -14.85
CA ARG A 137 -2.00 8.69 -15.16
C ARG A 137 -1.03 9.78 -14.74
N ARG A 138 -1.43 11.04 -14.85
CA ARG A 138 -0.64 12.18 -14.36
C ARG A 138 -0.49 12.17 -12.85
N LEU A 139 -1.54 11.82 -12.10
CA LEU A 139 -1.45 11.67 -10.65
C LEU A 139 -0.40 10.64 -10.25
N THR A 140 -0.47 9.44 -10.83
CA THR A 140 0.55 8.39 -10.58
C THR A 140 1.94 8.86 -10.98
N ALA A 141 2.09 9.42 -12.20
CA ALA A 141 3.37 9.93 -12.68
C ALA A 141 3.91 11.08 -11.81
N ALA A 142 3.07 11.96 -11.27
CA ALA A 142 3.48 13.05 -10.39
C ALA A 142 4.12 12.52 -9.10
N SER A 143 3.55 11.47 -8.50
CA SER A 143 4.12 10.82 -7.32
C SER A 143 5.46 10.15 -7.61
N GLU A 144 5.54 9.36 -8.68
CA GLU A 144 6.74 8.63 -9.05
C GLU A 144 7.87 9.56 -9.52
N MET A 145 7.54 10.59 -10.30
CA MET A 145 8.46 11.68 -10.69
C MET A 145 8.99 12.42 -9.48
N GLY A 146 8.10 12.77 -8.53
CA GLY A 146 8.50 13.41 -7.27
C GLY A 146 9.52 12.57 -6.51
N THR A 147 9.28 11.27 -6.43
CA THR A 147 10.20 10.30 -5.81
C THR A 147 11.54 10.23 -6.53
N ALA A 148 11.54 10.13 -7.87
CA ALA A 148 12.76 10.02 -8.67
C ALA A 148 13.59 11.32 -8.63
N LEU A 149 12.95 12.46 -8.83
CA LEU A 149 13.60 13.78 -8.76
C LEU A 149 14.19 14.05 -7.37
N ALA A 150 13.47 13.72 -6.29
CA ALA A 150 13.94 13.94 -4.93
C ALA A 150 15.16 13.08 -4.55
N LYS A 151 15.26 11.87 -5.08
CA LYS A 151 16.46 11.02 -4.93
C LYS A 151 17.67 11.61 -5.61
N ARG A 152 17.48 12.24 -6.77
CA ARG A 152 18.54 12.85 -7.55
C ARG A 152 18.95 14.22 -7.00
N ASP A 153 18.00 15.13 -6.87
CA ASP A 153 18.19 16.50 -6.36
C ASP A 153 16.94 16.99 -5.61
N PRO A 154 16.97 16.94 -4.27
CA PRO A 154 15.86 17.40 -3.44
C PRO A 154 15.43 18.84 -3.67
N ALA A 155 16.36 19.74 -4.04
CA ALA A 155 16.03 21.16 -4.25
C ALA A 155 15.20 21.34 -5.52
N SER A 156 15.70 20.83 -6.63
CA SER A 156 14.99 20.88 -7.93
C SER A 156 13.65 20.14 -7.88
N ALA A 157 13.57 19.04 -7.11
CA ALA A 157 12.31 18.31 -6.92
C ALA A 157 11.24 19.15 -6.22
N LEU A 158 11.59 19.89 -5.17
CA LEU A 158 10.68 20.80 -4.47
C LEU A 158 10.23 21.97 -5.38
N GLU A 159 11.12 22.54 -6.16
CA GLU A 159 10.79 23.60 -7.11
C GLU A 159 9.83 23.09 -8.18
N TRP A 160 10.11 21.91 -8.75
CA TRP A 160 9.23 21.26 -9.72
C TRP A 160 7.85 20.97 -9.14
N ALA A 161 7.78 20.32 -7.98
CA ALA A 161 6.49 20.00 -7.35
C ALA A 161 5.64 21.25 -7.11
N ASN A 162 6.26 22.35 -6.64
CA ASN A 162 5.58 23.64 -6.46
C ASN A 162 5.13 24.30 -7.77
N SER A 163 5.78 24.00 -8.89
CA SER A 163 5.46 24.57 -10.22
C SER A 163 4.23 23.91 -10.86
N ILE A 164 3.79 22.75 -10.39
CA ILE A 164 2.64 22.03 -10.93
C ILE A 164 1.36 22.84 -10.69
N GLY A 165 0.65 23.17 -11.78
CA GLY A 165 -0.56 23.99 -11.70
C GLY A 165 -1.77 23.25 -11.13
N ALA A 166 -1.93 21.96 -11.47
CA ALA A 166 -3.06 21.15 -10.99
C ALA A 166 -2.88 20.76 -9.53
N HIS A 167 -3.91 21.01 -8.72
CA HIS A 167 -3.86 20.86 -7.26
C HIS A 167 -3.52 19.42 -6.83
N SER A 168 -4.27 18.42 -7.31
CA SER A 168 -4.08 17.02 -6.91
C SER A 168 -2.70 16.48 -7.33
N GLU A 169 -2.23 16.81 -8.55
CA GLU A 169 -0.91 16.42 -9.04
C GLU A 169 0.21 17.07 -8.20
N ARG A 170 0.06 18.35 -7.87
CA ARG A 170 1.00 19.10 -7.02
C ARG A 170 1.07 18.51 -5.62
N THR A 171 -0.07 18.13 -5.05
CA THR A 171 -0.16 17.50 -3.73
C THR A 171 0.55 16.14 -3.71
N MET A 172 0.31 15.29 -4.71
CA MET A 172 0.97 13.99 -4.81
C MET A 172 2.48 14.13 -5.02
N ALA A 173 2.91 15.03 -5.90
CA ALA A 173 4.33 15.29 -6.13
C ALA A 173 5.01 15.79 -4.85
N MET A 174 4.43 16.78 -4.16
CA MET A 174 4.98 17.36 -2.93
C MET A 174 5.06 16.34 -1.80
N ALA A 175 4.02 15.54 -1.60
CA ALA A 175 4.01 14.48 -0.59
C ALA A 175 5.11 13.45 -0.85
N SER A 176 5.29 13.02 -2.11
CA SER A 176 6.33 12.05 -2.48
C SER A 176 7.74 12.64 -2.33
N VAL A 177 7.94 13.89 -2.74
CA VAL A 177 9.23 14.60 -2.56
C VAL A 177 9.56 14.73 -1.07
N ALA A 178 8.61 15.19 -0.26
CA ALA A 178 8.81 15.38 1.18
C ALA A 178 9.08 14.03 1.89
N SER A 179 8.40 12.97 1.49
CA SER A 179 8.63 11.62 2.01
C SER A 179 10.06 11.14 1.75
N VAL A 180 10.59 11.30 0.53
CA VAL A 180 11.97 10.93 0.20
C VAL A 180 12.97 11.76 0.98
N ILE A 181 12.79 13.09 1.03
CA ILE A 181 13.68 14.00 1.75
C ILE A 181 13.70 13.67 3.24
N SER A 182 12.59 13.25 3.84
CA SER A 182 12.50 12.96 5.26
C SER A 182 13.49 11.90 5.74
N GLY A 183 13.88 10.97 4.87
CA GLY A 183 14.88 9.93 5.17
C GLY A 183 16.32 10.48 5.28
N VAL A 184 16.60 11.65 4.72
CA VAL A 184 17.96 12.25 4.65
C VAL A 184 18.03 13.57 5.42
N ASP A 185 17.03 14.42 5.27
CA ASP A 185 16.91 15.74 5.91
C ASP A 185 15.46 15.96 6.39
N PRO A 186 15.10 15.37 7.55
CA PRO A 186 13.74 15.48 8.08
C PRO A 186 13.30 16.92 8.36
N ALA A 187 14.24 17.80 8.76
CA ALA A 187 13.94 19.20 9.06
C ALA A 187 13.55 19.97 7.79
N ARG A 188 14.23 19.72 6.69
CA ARG A 188 13.88 20.29 5.39
C ARG A 188 12.55 19.75 4.87
N ALA A 189 12.31 18.46 4.99
CA ALA A 189 11.02 17.85 4.64
C ALA A 189 9.88 18.50 5.42
N ALA A 190 10.05 18.65 6.73
CA ALA A 190 9.09 19.26 7.64
C ALA A 190 8.75 20.70 7.27
N SER A 191 9.77 21.53 7.04
CA SER A 191 9.57 22.94 6.66
C SER A 191 8.87 23.06 5.30
N SER A 192 9.27 22.24 4.33
CA SER A 192 8.68 22.24 2.99
C SER A 192 7.21 21.79 2.99
N LEU A 193 6.90 20.73 3.70
CA LEU A 193 5.51 20.23 3.81
C LEU A 193 4.64 21.23 4.56
N LYS A 194 5.12 21.81 5.65
CA LYS A 194 4.40 22.84 6.41
C LYS A 194 4.04 24.02 5.54
N SER A 195 5.02 24.62 4.84
CA SER A 195 4.79 25.75 3.93
C SER A 195 3.82 25.40 2.80
N PHE A 196 3.87 24.17 2.30
CA PHE A 196 2.94 23.69 1.30
C PHE A 196 1.51 23.58 1.84
N LEU A 197 1.31 23.04 3.04
CA LEU A 197 0.00 22.95 3.69
C LEU A 197 -0.58 24.32 4.01
N GLU A 198 0.22 25.26 4.49
CA GLU A 198 -0.20 26.65 4.71
C GLU A 198 -0.69 27.29 3.41
N LYS A 199 0.07 27.14 2.31
CA LYS A 199 -0.32 27.64 1.00
C LYS A 199 -1.63 27.03 0.49
N ILE A 200 -1.80 25.72 0.64
CA ILE A 200 -3.06 25.03 0.27
C ILE A 200 -4.23 25.58 1.08
N GLN A 201 -4.05 25.76 2.38
CA GLN A 201 -5.08 26.29 3.26
C GLN A 201 -5.47 27.73 2.85
N ASP A 202 -4.49 28.56 2.49
CA ASP A 202 -4.74 29.92 2.02
C ASP A 202 -5.46 29.94 0.66
N GLU A 203 -5.02 29.11 -0.31
CA GLU A 203 -5.68 28.96 -1.61
C GLU A 203 -7.14 28.50 -1.45
N TYR A 204 -7.40 27.61 -0.51
CA TYR A 204 -8.76 27.15 -0.20
C TYR A 204 -9.61 28.25 0.42
N THR A 205 -9.08 28.94 1.41
CA THR A 205 -9.79 30.03 2.09
C THR A 205 -10.17 31.12 1.10
N GLN A 206 -9.26 31.44 0.17
CA GLN A 206 -9.49 32.42 -0.88
C GLN A 206 -10.54 31.98 -1.90
N ARG A 207 -10.53 30.70 -2.31
CA ARG A 207 -11.60 30.15 -3.17
C ARG A 207 -12.96 30.24 -2.49
N ARG A 208 -13.05 29.78 -1.24
CA ARG A 208 -14.27 29.83 -0.46
C ARG A 208 -14.83 31.24 -0.32
N GLU A 209 -13.97 32.23 -0.12
CA GLU A 209 -14.38 33.64 -0.06
C GLU A 209 -14.85 34.14 -1.44
N ASN A 210 -14.15 33.79 -2.51
CA ASN A 210 -14.57 34.14 -3.89
C ASN A 210 -15.93 33.48 -4.25
N ASP A 211 -16.10 32.20 -3.87
CA ASP A 211 -17.34 31.48 -4.11
C ASP A 211 -18.51 32.08 -3.30
N ARG A 212 -18.26 32.51 -2.07
CA ARG A 212 -19.24 33.26 -1.25
C ARG A 212 -19.62 34.58 -1.91
N GLN A 213 -18.65 35.32 -2.43
CA GLN A 213 -18.92 36.58 -3.09
C GLN A 213 -19.70 36.39 -4.40
N GLN A 214 -19.39 35.34 -5.17
CA GLN A 214 -20.12 35.01 -6.41
C GLN A 214 -21.52 34.45 -6.09
N ALA A 215 -21.66 33.65 -5.04
CA ALA A 215 -22.94 33.13 -4.60
C ALA A 215 -23.84 34.20 -4.01
N GLY A 216 -23.29 35.18 -3.29
CA GLY A 216 -24.04 36.37 -2.86
C GLY A 216 -24.70 37.12 -4.02
N VAL A 217 -24.13 36.97 -5.24
CA VAL A 217 -24.72 37.52 -6.49
C VAL A 217 -25.74 36.55 -7.13
N LYS A 218 -25.57 35.21 -6.97
CA LYS A 218 -26.44 34.18 -7.57
C LYS A 218 -27.46 33.57 -6.61
N ALA A 219 -27.21 33.58 -5.29
CA ALA A 219 -28.02 32.89 -4.30
C ALA A 219 -29.41 33.53 -4.11
N ALA A 220 -29.65 34.71 -4.64
CA ALA A 220 -30.99 35.29 -4.70
C ALA A 220 -31.94 34.45 -5.58
N ASP A 221 -31.43 33.63 -6.50
CA ASP A 221 -32.23 32.86 -7.48
C ASP A 221 -32.28 31.34 -7.22
N GLU A 222 -31.26 30.72 -6.60
CA GLU A 222 -31.17 29.24 -6.48
C GLU A 222 -31.29 28.71 -5.04
N PHE A 223 -30.91 29.45 -4.01
CA PHE A 223 -31.01 29.02 -2.63
C PHE A 223 -31.91 29.97 -1.85
N GLN A 224 -32.92 29.42 -1.19
CA GLN A 224 -33.91 30.25 -0.46
C GLN A 224 -33.36 30.98 0.76
N THR A 225 -32.15 30.62 1.25
CA THR A 225 -31.47 31.35 2.35
C THR A 225 -29.93 31.19 2.23
N ALA A 226 -29.22 32.22 2.69
CA ALA A 226 -27.76 32.18 2.82
C ALA A 226 -27.26 31.05 3.76
N GLU A 227 -28.09 30.65 4.73
CA GLU A 227 -27.83 29.58 5.70
C GLU A 227 -27.72 28.20 5.03
N LEU A 228 -28.63 27.87 4.08
CA LEU A 228 -28.58 26.61 3.33
C LEU A 228 -27.37 26.51 2.41
N TYR A 229 -26.89 27.65 1.91
CA TYR A 229 -25.67 27.69 1.11
C TYR A 229 -24.40 27.55 1.98
N GLU A 230 -24.39 28.13 3.18
CA GLU A 230 -23.32 27.92 4.17
C GLU A 230 -23.27 26.46 4.62
N GLU A 231 -24.40 25.82 4.91
CA GLU A 231 -24.51 24.40 5.25
C GLU A 231 -24.04 23.51 4.08
N TYR A 232 -24.38 23.85 2.84
CA TYR A 232 -23.86 23.17 1.64
C TYR A 232 -22.35 23.32 1.51
N LEU A 233 -21.79 24.51 1.75
CA LEU A 233 -20.36 24.76 1.73
C LEU A 233 -19.64 24.06 2.90
N GLU A 234 -20.24 23.99 4.07
CA GLU A 234 -19.69 23.23 5.21
C GLU A 234 -19.67 21.73 4.94
N THR A 235 -20.73 21.20 4.31
CA THR A 235 -20.85 19.78 4.00
C THR A 235 -20.01 19.36 2.79
N ASN A 236 -19.91 20.23 1.76
CA ASN A 236 -19.22 19.90 0.50
C ASN A 236 -17.94 20.71 0.29
N GLY A 237 -17.73 21.76 1.07
CA GLY A 237 -16.60 22.69 0.90
C GLY A 237 -15.27 22.20 1.46
N ASN A 238 -15.26 21.10 2.21
CA ASN A 238 -14.03 20.50 2.76
C ASN A 238 -13.36 19.52 1.75
N VAL A 239 -13.49 19.81 0.45
CA VAL A 239 -12.99 18.97 -0.65
C VAL A 239 -11.46 18.88 -0.68
N LEU A 240 -10.74 19.72 0.09
CA LEU A 240 -9.27 19.70 0.08
C LEU A 240 -8.67 18.44 0.68
N MET A 241 -9.39 17.74 1.53
CA MET A 241 -8.94 16.49 2.11
C MET A 241 -10.13 15.61 2.47
N GLN A 242 -10.85 15.13 1.46
CA GLN A 242 -11.64 13.93 1.70
C GLN A 242 -10.64 12.81 1.98
N PRO A 243 -10.77 12.12 3.12
CA PRO A 243 -9.81 11.08 3.53
C PRO A 243 -9.64 9.94 2.50
N ASP A 244 -10.59 9.84 1.58
CA ASP A 244 -10.68 8.76 0.59
C ASP A 244 -10.06 9.12 -0.78
N THR A 245 -9.36 10.24 -0.91
CA THR A 245 -8.69 10.59 -2.16
C THR A 245 -7.23 10.11 -2.16
N PRO A 246 -6.69 9.66 -3.32
CA PRO A 246 -5.30 9.23 -3.41
C PRO A 246 -4.30 10.28 -2.94
N GLU A 247 -4.52 11.55 -3.28
CA GLU A 247 -3.64 12.66 -2.89
C GLU A 247 -3.65 12.93 -1.39
N ALA A 248 -4.79 12.74 -0.71
CA ALA A 248 -4.89 12.82 0.74
C ALA A 248 -4.06 11.70 1.40
N ASP A 249 -4.22 10.46 0.95
CA ASP A 249 -3.48 9.31 1.46
C ASP A 249 -1.95 9.51 1.38
N TYR A 250 -1.44 10.02 0.24
CA TYR A 250 -0.02 10.34 0.09
C TYR A 250 0.44 11.43 1.06
N LEU A 251 -0.36 12.48 1.23
CA LEU A 251 -0.04 13.58 2.12
C LEU A 251 -0.01 13.15 3.59
N LEU A 252 -0.97 12.33 3.99
CA LEU A 252 -1.06 11.79 5.34
C LEU A 252 0.12 10.89 5.66
N LYS A 253 0.49 9.99 4.74
CA LYS A 253 1.68 9.14 4.85
C LYS A 253 2.97 9.94 4.92
N ALA A 254 3.10 11.00 4.11
CA ALA A 254 4.27 11.88 4.17
C ALA A 254 4.35 12.61 5.52
N SER A 255 3.22 13.10 6.04
CA SER A 255 3.15 13.76 7.35
C SER A 255 3.58 12.81 8.48
N GLU A 256 3.08 11.59 8.48
CA GLU A 256 3.43 10.54 9.42
C GLU A 256 4.91 10.18 9.33
N GLN A 257 5.44 9.97 8.14
CA GLN A 257 6.84 9.61 7.92
C GLN A 257 7.80 10.72 8.36
N ILE A 258 7.48 12.00 8.10
CA ILE A 258 8.29 13.13 8.54
C ILE A 258 8.28 13.21 10.07
N GLY A 259 7.12 13.10 10.71
CA GLY A 259 6.99 13.07 12.16
C GLY A 259 7.85 11.96 12.78
N PHE A 260 7.79 10.76 12.18
CA PHE A 260 8.58 9.60 12.59
C PHE A 260 10.09 9.87 12.51
N GLN A 261 10.59 10.42 11.40
CA GLN A 261 12.02 10.68 11.22
C GLN A 261 12.54 11.82 12.13
N LEU A 262 11.76 12.89 12.30
CA LEU A 262 12.09 13.97 13.23
C LEU A 262 12.22 13.47 14.68
N ALA A 263 11.28 12.63 15.11
CA ALA A 263 11.21 12.16 16.48
C ALA A 263 12.35 11.23 16.89
N LYS A 264 13.02 10.60 15.92
CA LYS A 264 14.25 9.83 16.20
C LYS A 264 15.37 10.68 16.77
N THR A 265 15.37 11.99 16.45
CA THR A 265 16.42 12.92 16.90
C THR A 265 15.91 13.80 18.03
N ASP A 266 14.72 14.38 17.89
CA ASP A 266 14.08 15.23 18.89
C ASP A 266 12.56 15.04 18.89
N PRO A 267 12.04 14.17 19.78
CA PRO A 267 10.61 13.89 19.84
C PRO A 267 9.74 15.10 20.15
N HIS A 268 10.23 16.00 21.02
CA HIS A 268 9.46 17.19 21.39
C HIS A 268 9.39 18.21 20.26
N ALA A 269 10.49 18.40 19.54
CA ALA A 269 10.47 19.24 18.33
C ALA A 269 9.60 18.64 17.23
N ALA A 270 9.57 17.31 17.09
CA ALA A 270 8.71 16.61 16.14
C ALA A 270 7.22 16.82 16.45
N LEU A 271 6.81 16.70 17.72
CA LEU A 271 5.44 16.95 18.15
C LEU A 271 5.06 18.42 17.99
N ALA A 272 5.93 19.35 18.37
CA ALA A 272 5.68 20.79 18.18
C ALA A 272 5.52 21.15 16.70
N TRP A 273 6.29 20.53 15.79
CA TRP A 273 6.09 20.67 14.35
C TRP A 273 4.76 20.09 13.93
N ALA A 274 4.43 18.87 14.33
CA ALA A 274 3.18 18.20 13.98
C ALA A 274 1.97 19.05 14.40
N GLU A 275 1.95 19.54 15.64
CA GLU A 275 0.89 20.40 16.18
C GLU A 275 0.78 21.75 15.46
N SER A 276 1.86 22.21 14.81
CA SER A 276 1.87 23.47 14.06
C SER A 276 1.31 23.36 12.63
N LEU A 277 0.95 22.16 12.16
CA LEU A 277 0.42 21.98 10.81
C LEU A 277 -0.98 22.60 10.68
N ALA A 278 -1.21 23.31 9.57
CA ALA A 278 -2.47 24.03 9.32
C ALA A 278 -3.66 23.08 9.06
N VAL A 279 -3.39 21.85 8.60
CA VAL A 279 -4.42 20.87 8.22
C VAL A 279 -4.56 19.81 9.30
N GLN A 280 -5.70 19.79 9.99
CA GLN A 280 -5.95 18.97 11.18
C GLN A 280 -5.71 17.46 10.96
N ILE A 281 -6.11 16.91 9.81
CA ILE A 281 -5.91 15.47 9.54
C ILE A 281 -4.42 15.16 9.31
N ALA A 282 -3.67 16.03 8.65
CA ALA A 282 -2.22 15.91 8.50
C ALA A 282 -1.50 16.05 9.85
N GLN A 283 -2.00 16.96 10.72
CA GLN A 283 -1.53 17.10 12.10
C GLN A 283 -1.67 15.79 12.89
N ALA A 284 -2.83 15.13 12.83
CA ALA A 284 -3.06 13.87 13.53
C ALA A 284 -2.10 12.76 13.07
N HIS A 285 -1.88 12.62 11.76
CA HIS A 285 -0.93 11.66 11.19
C HIS A 285 0.52 12.00 11.55
N ALA A 286 0.89 13.27 11.53
CA ALA A 286 2.22 13.72 11.94
C ALA A 286 2.50 13.43 13.42
N ILE A 287 1.50 13.64 14.32
CA ILE A 287 1.59 13.28 15.74
C ILE A 287 1.75 11.76 15.90
N SER A 288 0.95 10.97 15.18
CA SER A 288 1.07 9.51 15.16
C SER A 288 2.49 9.08 14.77
N GLY A 289 3.01 9.63 13.69
CA GLY A 289 4.38 9.38 13.25
C GLY A 289 5.43 9.78 14.30
N ALA A 290 5.29 10.97 14.90
CA ALA A 290 6.22 11.45 15.93
C ALA A 290 6.23 10.53 17.17
N LEU A 291 5.08 10.10 17.65
CA LEU A 291 4.98 9.16 18.76
C LEU A 291 5.57 7.79 18.40
N SER A 292 5.30 7.29 17.19
CA SER A 292 5.87 6.04 16.70
C SER A 292 7.40 6.13 16.57
N GLY A 293 7.94 7.22 16.03
CA GLY A 293 9.37 7.47 15.95
C GLY A 293 10.03 7.56 17.33
N TRP A 294 9.37 8.23 18.27
CA TRP A 294 9.83 8.32 19.66
C TRP A 294 9.85 6.94 20.34
N SER A 295 8.83 6.12 20.10
CA SER A 295 8.75 4.78 20.69
C SER A 295 9.87 3.84 20.24
N THR A 296 10.53 4.11 19.12
CA THR A 296 11.72 3.32 18.69
C THR A 296 12.96 3.55 19.56
N THR A 297 13.04 4.69 20.26
CA THR A 297 14.22 5.07 21.06
C THR A 297 13.93 5.11 22.56
N ALA A 298 12.74 5.52 22.96
CA ALA A 298 12.30 5.66 24.35
C ALA A 298 10.81 5.32 24.50
N PRO A 299 10.44 4.04 24.31
CA PRO A 299 9.04 3.62 24.18
C PRO A 299 8.19 3.97 25.40
N ARG A 300 8.72 3.79 26.61
CA ARG A 300 7.99 4.16 27.83
C ARG A 300 7.64 5.64 27.86
N GLN A 301 8.59 6.50 27.49
CA GLN A 301 8.35 7.94 27.50
C GLN A 301 7.32 8.35 26.45
N ALA A 302 7.34 7.71 25.27
CA ALA A 302 6.35 7.94 24.23
C ALA A 302 4.94 7.54 24.71
N VAL A 303 4.79 6.39 25.38
CA VAL A 303 3.53 5.94 25.97
C VAL A 303 3.06 6.90 27.07
N ASP A 304 3.93 7.27 28.00
CA ASP A 304 3.59 8.18 29.10
C ASP A 304 3.15 9.55 28.54
N HIS A 305 3.85 10.08 27.54
CA HIS A 305 3.49 11.34 26.88
C HIS A 305 2.16 11.24 26.15
N TYR A 306 1.95 10.16 25.35
CA TYR A 306 0.67 9.90 24.69
C TYR A 306 -0.48 9.88 25.68
N MET A 307 -0.35 9.16 26.78
CA MET A 307 -1.40 9.06 27.81
C MET A 307 -1.72 10.38 28.48
N GLN A 308 -0.74 11.27 28.63
CA GLN A 308 -0.95 12.59 29.23
C GLN A 308 -1.62 13.59 28.30
N HIS A 309 -1.31 13.56 27.00
CA HIS A 309 -1.67 14.62 26.06
C HIS A 309 -2.69 14.19 24.99
N TYR A 310 -2.70 12.90 24.60
CA TYR A 310 -3.51 12.40 23.48
C TYR A 310 -4.36 11.17 23.83
N GLY A 311 -4.51 10.82 25.08
CA GLY A 311 -5.11 9.59 25.59
C GLY A 311 -6.59 9.34 25.25
N TYR A 312 -7.14 10.03 24.26
CA TYR A 312 -8.52 9.86 23.77
C TYR A 312 -8.63 8.88 22.59
N ASP A 313 -7.52 8.63 21.85
CA ASP A 313 -7.48 7.66 20.75
C ASP A 313 -7.24 6.24 21.30
N THR A 314 -7.96 5.25 20.80
CA THR A 314 -7.86 3.84 21.22
C THR A 314 -6.97 3.00 20.30
N ALA A 315 -6.60 3.49 19.11
CA ALA A 315 -5.78 2.77 18.15
C ALA A 315 -4.28 2.95 18.40
N MET A 316 -3.86 4.14 18.80
CA MET A 316 -2.44 4.48 18.98
C MET A 316 -1.68 3.57 19.95
N PRO A 317 -2.24 3.11 21.08
CA PRO A 317 -1.59 2.17 21.97
C PRO A 317 -1.11 0.88 21.32
N LEU A 318 -1.80 0.37 20.30
CA LEU A 318 -1.35 -0.80 19.54
C LEU A 318 0.07 -0.59 19.00
N TYR A 319 0.28 0.47 18.24
CA TYR A 319 1.59 0.75 17.60
C TYR A 319 2.69 1.08 18.60
N LEU A 320 2.37 1.84 19.66
CA LEU A 320 3.35 2.19 20.69
C LEU A 320 3.81 0.97 21.48
N PHE A 321 2.89 0.08 21.84
CA PHE A 321 3.19 -1.13 22.57
C PHE A 321 3.84 -2.21 21.69
N GLU A 322 3.52 -2.27 20.40
CA GLU A 322 4.17 -3.12 19.41
C GLU A 322 5.65 -2.74 19.27
N ASN A 323 5.94 -1.46 19.03
CA ASN A 323 7.31 -0.95 18.99
C ASN A 323 8.07 -1.17 20.30
N TRP A 324 7.40 -1.05 21.44
CA TRP A 324 8.02 -1.31 22.74
C TRP A 324 8.31 -2.79 22.94
N ALA A 325 7.35 -3.66 22.67
CA ALA A 325 7.49 -5.09 22.88
C ALA A 325 8.47 -5.76 21.91
N SER A 326 8.69 -5.19 20.72
CA SER A 326 9.74 -5.67 19.80
C SER A 326 11.16 -5.47 20.39
N GLN A 327 11.32 -4.51 21.32
CA GLN A 327 12.59 -4.21 22.00
C GLN A 327 12.69 -4.87 23.39
N ASP A 328 11.63 -4.72 24.20
CA ASP A 328 11.55 -5.27 25.58
C ASP A 328 10.10 -5.70 25.88
N PRO A 329 9.75 -6.94 25.51
CA PRO A 329 8.38 -7.42 25.64
C PRO A 329 7.89 -7.51 27.09
N ASN A 330 8.79 -7.82 28.04
CA ASN A 330 8.40 -7.98 29.44
C ASN A 330 8.01 -6.66 30.08
N THR A 331 8.78 -5.58 29.83
CA THR A 331 8.46 -4.25 30.38
C THR A 331 7.24 -3.65 29.70
N ALA A 332 7.05 -3.89 28.40
CA ALA A 332 5.84 -3.49 27.67
C ALA A 332 4.59 -4.18 28.25
N ALA A 333 4.64 -5.50 28.43
CA ALA A 333 3.55 -6.28 29.02
C ALA A 333 3.17 -5.80 30.44
N ALA A 334 4.16 -5.49 31.27
CA ALA A 334 3.94 -4.98 32.62
C ALA A 334 3.24 -3.61 32.62
N ALA A 335 3.58 -2.73 31.67
CA ALA A 335 3.03 -1.39 31.59
C ALA A 335 1.53 -1.34 31.19
N ILE A 336 0.97 -2.41 30.64
CA ILE A 336 -0.48 -2.49 30.33
C ILE A 336 -1.35 -2.27 31.58
N HIS A 337 -0.85 -2.64 32.76
CA HIS A 337 -1.59 -2.44 34.01
C HIS A 337 -1.84 -0.96 34.33
N ASP A 338 -0.99 -0.06 33.87
CA ASP A 338 -1.07 1.37 34.12
C ASP A 338 -2.20 2.05 33.29
N LEU A 339 -2.65 1.40 32.20
CA LEU A 339 -3.74 1.89 31.36
C LEU A 339 -5.08 1.79 32.10
N GLN A 340 -5.93 2.80 31.97
CA GLN A 340 -7.25 2.83 32.63
C GLN A 340 -8.38 2.49 31.65
N ASN A 341 -8.24 2.85 30.37
CA ASN A 341 -9.27 2.64 29.36
C ASN A 341 -9.21 1.20 28.82
N ALA A 342 -10.35 0.50 28.81
CA ALA A 342 -10.43 -0.90 28.34
C ALA A 342 -10.07 -1.04 26.84
N GLY A 343 -10.44 -0.09 25.99
CA GLY A 343 -10.10 -0.09 24.57
C GLY A 343 -8.59 0.05 24.35
N GLN A 344 -7.94 0.93 25.12
CA GLN A 344 -6.49 1.10 25.09
C GLN A 344 -5.77 -0.14 25.59
N LYS A 345 -6.27 -0.78 26.66
CA LYS A 345 -5.74 -2.08 27.12
C LYS A 345 -5.80 -3.15 26.06
N SER A 346 -6.96 -3.28 25.41
CA SER A 346 -7.16 -4.24 24.32
C SER A 346 -6.18 -4.01 23.16
N ALA A 347 -6.00 -2.75 22.76
CA ALA A 347 -5.04 -2.38 21.72
C ALA A 347 -3.59 -2.64 22.15
N ALA A 348 -3.23 -2.31 23.39
CA ALA A 348 -1.90 -2.55 23.93
C ALA A 348 -1.58 -4.05 24.05
N ILE A 349 -2.53 -4.89 24.46
CA ILE A 349 -2.37 -6.35 24.50
C ILE A 349 -2.03 -6.89 23.11
N LEU A 350 -2.77 -6.46 22.09
CA LEU A 350 -2.49 -6.86 20.72
C LEU A 350 -1.13 -6.33 20.25
N GLY A 351 -0.79 -5.09 20.58
CA GLY A 351 0.52 -4.49 20.28
C GLY A 351 1.66 -5.28 20.90
N VAL A 352 1.56 -5.61 22.21
CA VAL A 352 2.57 -6.44 22.88
C VAL A 352 2.67 -7.81 22.22
N THR A 353 1.56 -8.44 21.86
CA THR A 353 1.56 -9.75 21.19
C THR A 353 2.31 -9.67 19.85
N ASN A 354 2.02 -8.68 19.02
CA ASN A 354 2.65 -8.51 17.71
C ASN A 354 4.16 -8.21 17.86
N GLY A 355 4.52 -7.24 18.68
CA GLY A 355 5.91 -6.85 18.88
C GLY A 355 6.75 -7.97 19.50
N TRP A 356 6.15 -8.79 20.38
CA TRP A 356 6.85 -9.96 20.95
C TRP A 356 7.10 -11.03 19.87
N LEU A 357 6.13 -11.26 18.96
CA LEU A 357 6.30 -12.16 17.82
C LEU A 357 7.41 -11.69 16.86
N GLU A 358 7.55 -10.38 16.65
CA GLU A 358 8.61 -9.81 15.80
C GLU A 358 9.99 -9.91 16.42
N SER A 359 10.09 -9.95 17.76
CA SER A 359 11.38 -9.96 18.47
C SER A 359 12.18 -11.26 18.33
N GLU A 360 11.67 -12.27 17.60
CA GLU A 360 12.26 -13.61 17.40
C GLU A 360 12.64 -14.35 18.70
N ASN A 361 12.30 -13.79 19.85
CA ASN A 361 12.73 -14.29 21.14
C ASN A 361 11.56 -14.78 21.99
N ASN A 362 11.60 -16.07 22.31
CA ASN A 362 10.81 -16.65 23.40
C ASN A 362 9.29 -16.70 23.15
N LEU A 363 8.89 -17.45 22.12
CA LEU A 363 7.46 -17.76 21.87
C LEU A 363 6.80 -18.36 23.11
N ASP A 364 7.50 -19.21 23.87
CA ASP A 364 6.99 -19.83 25.10
C ASP A 364 6.63 -18.77 26.16
N GLY A 365 7.47 -17.75 26.33
CA GLY A 365 7.19 -16.62 27.23
C GLY A 365 5.98 -15.81 26.82
N LEU A 366 5.77 -15.62 25.50
CA LEU A 366 4.58 -14.97 24.98
C LEU A 366 3.32 -15.81 25.29
N ILE A 367 3.37 -17.11 25.03
CA ILE A 367 2.26 -18.03 25.31
C ILE A 367 1.92 -18.04 26.81
N GLU A 368 2.96 -18.10 27.68
CA GLU A 368 2.76 -18.03 29.12
C GLU A 368 2.14 -16.70 29.57
N TRP A 369 2.55 -15.59 28.98
CA TRP A 369 1.97 -14.29 29.30
C TRP A 369 0.51 -14.18 28.82
N VAL A 370 0.20 -14.62 27.60
CA VAL A 370 -1.18 -14.62 27.07
C VAL A 370 -2.09 -15.52 27.90
N ALA A 371 -1.59 -16.67 28.39
CA ALA A 371 -2.36 -17.57 29.26
C ALA A 371 -2.72 -16.93 30.61
N GLN A 372 -2.01 -15.90 31.07
CA GLN A 372 -2.32 -15.15 32.29
C GLN A 372 -3.36 -14.03 32.08
N LEU A 373 -3.68 -13.69 30.82
CA LEU A 373 -4.74 -12.73 30.53
C LEU A 373 -6.10 -13.28 30.94
N PRO A 374 -7.06 -12.42 31.33
CA PRO A 374 -8.43 -12.86 31.56
C PRO A 374 -9.02 -13.51 30.32
N ALA A 375 -9.69 -14.65 30.50
CA ALA A 375 -10.39 -15.32 29.40
C ALA A 375 -11.41 -14.37 28.74
N GLY A 376 -11.40 -14.28 27.42
CA GLY A 376 -12.29 -13.40 26.65
C GLY A 376 -11.64 -12.82 25.40
N THR A 377 -12.24 -11.78 24.87
CA THR A 377 -11.92 -11.21 23.55
C THR A 377 -10.45 -10.84 23.38
N ASP A 378 -9.77 -10.29 24.39
CA ASP A 378 -8.39 -9.84 24.30
C ASP A 378 -7.42 -11.03 24.27
N GLN A 379 -7.64 -12.03 25.12
CA GLN A 379 -6.89 -13.28 25.08
C GLN A 379 -7.12 -14.04 23.76
N ASP A 380 -8.37 -14.08 23.29
CA ASP A 380 -8.71 -14.71 22.00
C ASP A 380 -7.99 -14.05 20.82
N LYS A 381 -7.93 -12.70 20.77
CA LYS A 381 -7.20 -11.96 19.73
C LYS A 381 -5.69 -12.24 19.79
N ALA A 382 -5.12 -12.26 20.97
CA ALA A 382 -3.70 -12.59 21.16
C ALA A 382 -3.40 -14.03 20.69
N ASN A 383 -4.21 -15.00 21.11
CA ASN A 383 -4.07 -16.38 20.64
C ASN A 383 -4.19 -16.51 19.11
N LEU A 384 -5.15 -15.80 18.49
CA LEU A 384 -5.31 -15.80 17.02
C LEU A 384 -4.11 -15.18 16.32
N ALA A 385 -3.51 -14.12 16.86
CA ALA A 385 -2.30 -13.52 16.31
C ALA A 385 -1.10 -14.49 16.36
N ILE A 386 -0.92 -15.19 17.48
CA ILE A 386 0.12 -16.22 17.61
C ILE A 386 -0.13 -17.39 16.63
N ILE A 387 -1.37 -17.88 16.54
CA ILE A 387 -1.76 -18.94 15.60
C ILE A 387 -1.41 -18.55 14.17
N ALA A 388 -1.76 -17.33 13.74
CA ALA A 388 -1.51 -16.86 12.39
C ALA A 388 -0.02 -16.87 12.00
N GLN A 389 0.88 -16.63 12.97
CA GLN A 389 2.34 -16.61 12.73
C GLN A 389 2.99 -17.99 12.89
N THR A 390 2.41 -18.88 13.68
CA THR A 390 3.07 -20.14 14.08
C THR A 390 2.50 -21.39 13.44
N SER A 391 1.29 -21.35 12.88
CA SER A 391 0.55 -22.53 12.42
C SER A 391 1.28 -23.32 11.32
N ASP A 392 1.99 -22.66 10.42
CA ASP A 392 2.75 -23.32 9.36
C ASP A 392 4.01 -24.03 9.88
N ALA A 393 4.71 -23.40 10.84
CA ALA A 393 5.96 -23.90 11.38
C ALA A 393 5.73 -24.91 12.52
N ASN A 394 4.71 -24.69 13.36
CA ASN A 394 4.41 -25.50 14.54
C ASN A 394 2.90 -25.69 14.73
N PRO A 395 2.22 -26.49 13.88
CA PRO A 395 0.78 -26.68 13.95
C PRO A 395 0.31 -27.36 15.26
N SER A 396 1.19 -28.05 15.98
CA SER A 396 0.84 -28.64 17.28
C SER A 396 0.66 -27.57 18.36
N THR A 397 1.59 -26.62 18.47
CA THR A 397 1.46 -25.48 19.39
C THR A 397 0.26 -24.60 19.01
N ALA A 398 0.07 -24.35 17.70
CA ALA A 398 -1.09 -23.62 17.23
C ALA A 398 -2.41 -24.30 17.61
N TRP A 399 -2.48 -25.63 17.56
CA TRP A 399 -3.65 -26.38 17.99
C TRP A 399 -3.93 -26.22 19.49
N GLU A 400 -2.92 -26.24 20.34
CA GLU A 400 -3.09 -26.00 21.78
C GLU A 400 -3.66 -24.60 22.07
N LEU A 401 -3.28 -23.59 21.29
CA LEU A 401 -3.83 -22.24 21.40
C LEU A 401 -5.27 -22.16 20.89
N VAL A 402 -5.63 -22.91 19.85
CA VAL A 402 -7.04 -23.02 19.38
C VAL A 402 -7.97 -23.45 20.50
N LEU A 403 -7.53 -24.41 21.33
CA LEU A 403 -8.34 -24.93 22.47
C LEU A 403 -8.57 -23.87 23.57
N GLN A 404 -7.76 -22.82 23.61
CA GLN A 404 -7.88 -21.73 24.59
C GLN A 404 -8.81 -20.60 24.13
N ILE A 405 -9.22 -20.57 22.86
CA ILE A 405 -10.13 -19.54 22.34
C ILE A 405 -11.53 -19.70 22.97
N SER A 406 -12.01 -18.63 23.59
CA SER A 406 -13.30 -18.59 24.29
C SER A 406 -14.47 -18.44 23.30
N ASP A 407 -14.34 -17.58 22.26
CA ASP A 407 -15.39 -17.38 21.26
C ASP A 407 -15.57 -18.61 20.36
N PRO A 408 -16.75 -19.27 20.37
CA PRO A 408 -16.97 -20.50 19.62
C PRO A 408 -16.80 -20.35 18.10
N SER A 409 -17.14 -19.18 17.55
CA SER A 409 -17.05 -18.95 16.09
C SER A 409 -15.62 -18.77 15.63
N SER A 410 -14.82 -18.05 16.38
CA SER A 410 -13.37 -17.85 16.14
C SER A 410 -12.63 -19.18 16.36
N ARG A 411 -12.93 -19.91 17.42
CA ARG A 411 -12.35 -21.24 17.69
C ARG A 411 -12.62 -22.20 16.56
N ARG A 412 -13.87 -22.31 16.07
CA ARG A 412 -14.23 -23.20 14.96
C ARG A 412 -13.47 -22.87 13.68
N ARG A 413 -13.31 -21.57 13.35
CA ARG A 413 -12.54 -21.14 12.18
C ARG A 413 -11.07 -21.53 12.31
N ALA A 414 -10.46 -21.15 13.41
CA ALA A 414 -9.06 -21.48 13.68
C ALA A 414 -8.83 -22.99 13.76
N ALA A 415 -9.78 -23.76 14.33
CA ALA A 415 -9.71 -25.22 14.36
C ALA A 415 -9.65 -25.84 12.97
N ASN A 416 -10.47 -25.38 12.03
CA ASN A 416 -10.46 -25.91 10.66
C ASN A 416 -9.11 -25.63 9.96
N ASP A 417 -8.59 -24.42 10.10
CA ASP A 417 -7.36 -23.98 9.42
C ASP A 417 -6.14 -24.71 10.02
N VAL A 418 -5.99 -24.69 11.33
CA VAL A 418 -4.84 -25.32 12.03
C VAL A 418 -4.89 -26.84 11.94
N PHE A 419 -6.08 -27.44 12.04
CA PHE A 419 -6.21 -28.90 11.98
C PHE A 419 -5.79 -29.46 10.61
N ALA A 420 -6.07 -28.74 9.53
CA ALA A 420 -5.61 -29.12 8.20
C ALA A 420 -4.08 -29.18 8.12
N LEU A 421 -3.40 -28.17 8.67
CA LEU A 421 -1.93 -28.13 8.74
C LEU A 421 -1.37 -29.24 9.65
N LEU A 422 -1.99 -29.46 10.80
CA LEU A 422 -1.61 -30.51 11.73
C LEU A 422 -1.75 -31.91 11.10
N ALA A 423 -2.85 -32.17 10.37
CA ALA A 423 -3.09 -33.44 9.68
C ALA A 423 -2.07 -33.67 8.54
N ILE A 424 -1.73 -32.61 7.78
CA ILE A 424 -0.73 -32.68 6.71
C ILE A 424 0.68 -32.94 7.29
N ALA A 425 1.03 -32.25 8.38
CA ALA A 425 2.33 -32.40 9.01
C ALA A 425 2.49 -33.78 9.67
N ASN A 426 1.48 -34.26 10.41
CA ASN A 426 1.49 -35.55 11.04
C ASN A 426 0.05 -36.07 11.35
N PRO A 427 -0.48 -37.06 10.62
CA PRO A 427 -1.83 -37.58 10.81
C PRO A 427 -2.05 -38.22 12.19
N THR A 428 -1.01 -38.78 12.84
CA THR A 428 -1.17 -39.44 14.13
C THR A 428 -1.53 -38.50 15.27
N PRO A 429 -0.77 -37.39 15.53
CA PRO A 429 -1.20 -36.34 16.45
C PRO A 429 -2.55 -35.71 16.09
N ALA A 430 -2.84 -35.51 14.81
CA ALA A 430 -4.11 -34.94 14.37
C ALA A 430 -5.30 -35.84 14.77
N ARG A 431 -5.14 -37.15 14.65
CA ARG A 431 -6.17 -38.11 15.09
C ARG A 431 -6.41 -38.06 16.62
N SER A 432 -5.34 -38.04 17.40
CA SER A 432 -5.42 -37.87 18.85
C SER A 432 -6.04 -36.54 19.26
N ALA A 433 -5.68 -35.46 18.57
CA ALA A 433 -6.27 -34.12 18.77
C ALA A 433 -7.78 -34.12 18.48
N LEU A 434 -8.21 -34.75 17.38
CA LEU A 434 -9.63 -34.89 17.03
C LEU A 434 -10.43 -35.70 18.05
N GLU A 435 -9.85 -36.81 18.59
CA GLU A 435 -10.49 -37.63 19.63
C GLU A 435 -10.67 -36.86 20.95
N ALA A 436 -9.73 -35.96 21.27
CA ALA A 436 -9.78 -35.15 22.48
C ALA A 436 -10.63 -33.86 22.32
N TYR A 437 -10.93 -33.44 21.09
CA TYR A 437 -11.62 -32.18 20.83
C TYR A 437 -13.09 -32.23 21.25
N GLN A 438 -13.44 -31.34 22.18
CA GLN A 438 -14.81 -31.19 22.67
C GLN A 438 -15.51 -30.05 21.93
N ALA A 439 -16.32 -30.42 20.93
CA ALA A 439 -17.03 -29.47 20.08
C ALA A 439 -18.38 -30.07 19.62
N PRO A 440 -19.30 -29.29 19.04
CA PRO A 440 -20.50 -29.78 18.39
C PRO A 440 -20.19 -30.88 17.36
N ALA A 441 -21.08 -31.87 17.24
CA ALA A 441 -20.87 -32.98 16.32
C ALA A 441 -20.59 -32.57 14.88
N GLU A 442 -21.15 -31.44 14.42
CA GLU A 442 -20.94 -30.88 13.11
C GLU A 442 -19.49 -30.44 12.91
N GLU A 443 -18.88 -29.81 13.91
CA GLU A 443 -17.46 -29.36 13.85
C GLU A 443 -16.54 -30.59 13.84
N ILE A 444 -16.77 -31.54 14.70
CA ILE A 444 -16.00 -32.79 14.74
C ILE A 444 -16.08 -33.53 13.40
N GLU A 445 -17.24 -33.56 12.77
CA GLU A 445 -17.44 -34.20 11.47
C GLU A 445 -16.70 -33.42 10.33
N ALA A 446 -16.63 -32.10 10.42
CA ALA A 446 -15.84 -31.29 9.49
C ALA A 446 -14.34 -31.63 9.57
N LEU A 447 -13.79 -31.71 10.78
CA LEU A 447 -12.39 -32.09 11.00
C LEU A 447 -12.10 -33.55 10.58
N ARG A 448 -13.04 -34.49 10.78
CA ARG A 448 -12.92 -35.87 10.27
C ARG A 448 -12.78 -35.93 8.77
N ARG A 449 -13.54 -35.10 8.02
CA ARG A 449 -13.43 -35.01 6.57
C ARG A 449 -12.06 -34.50 6.13
N ILE A 450 -11.50 -33.51 6.81
CA ILE A 450 -10.15 -33.02 6.55
C ILE A 450 -9.15 -34.19 6.73
N LEU A 451 -9.19 -34.87 7.83
CA LEU A 451 -8.29 -36.00 8.11
C LEU A 451 -8.43 -37.13 7.07
N ALA A 452 -9.66 -37.47 6.69
CA ALA A 452 -9.92 -38.53 5.70
C ALA A 452 -9.35 -38.14 4.31
N VAL A 453 -9.40 -36.87 3.92
CA VAL A 453 -8.80 -36.38 2.65
C VAL A 453 -7.28 -36.52 2.69
N VAL A 454 -6.64 -36.17 3.81
CA VAL A 454 -5.17 -36.28 3.96
C VAL A 454 -4.70 -37.73 4.00
N GLU A 455 -5.45 -38.61 4.61
CA GLU A 455 -5.13 -40.04 4.72
C GLU A 455 -5.49 -40.88 3.48
N SER A 456 -6.24 -40.31 2.53
CA SER A 456 -6.62 -41.02 1.31
C SER A 456 -5.38 -41.27 0.45
N PRO A 457 -5.09 -42.50 0.03
CA PRO A 457 -3.97 -42.81 -0.84
C PRO A 457 -4.14 -42.07 -2.19
N ARG A 458 -3.13 -41.31 -2.58
CA ARG A 458 -3.03 -40.67 -3.90
C ARG A 458 -2.74 -41.68 -4.99
#